data_df567e6217c337d0bf43839421bb29b4
#
_entry.id   df567e6217c337d0bf43839421bb29b4
#
_cell.length_a   1.000
_cell.length_b   1.000
_cell.length_c   1.000
_cell.angle_alpha   90.00
_cell.angle_beta   90.00
_cell.angle_gamma   90.00
#
_symmetry.space_group_name_H-M   'P 1'
#
loop_
_entity.id
_entity.type
_entity.pdbx_description
1 polymer ?
#
loop_
_entity_poly.entity_id
_entity_poly.type
_entity_poly.pdbx_seq_one_letter_code
_entity_poly.pdbx_strand_id
1 'polypeptide(L)' 'MNNKEIIGLSDKELVQEFKDTKMLLNKMKLNHKVSAIENPMLIRDTRRNLARMKTELVARKSAAK' A
#
# COMPACT_ATOMS: atom_id res chain seq x y z
N MET A 1 -5.02 0.57 -6.37
CA MET A 1 -4.78 1.97 -6.75
C MET A 1 -3.79 2.07 -7.89
N ASN A 2 -4.03 2.98 -8.81
CA ASN A 2 -3.04 3.26 -9.85
C ASN A 2 -2.22 4.49 -9.45
N ASN A 3 -1.19 4.78 -10.24
CA ASN A 3 -0.29 5.89 -9.92
C ASN A 3 -1.00 7.24 -9.88
N LYS A 4 -1.99 7.44 -10.74
CA LYS A 4 -2.73 8.70 -10.79
C LYS A 4 -3.48 8.95 -9.49
N GLU A 5 -4.09 7.91 -8.94
CA GLU A 5 -4.81 8.01 -7.67
C GLU A 5 -3.86 8.33 -6.53
N ILE A 6 -2.71 7.69 -6.51
CA ILE A 6 -1.71 7.90 -5.47
C ILE A 6 -1.15 9.33 -5.54
N ILE A 7 -0.85 9.81 -6.73
CA ILE A 7 -0.32 11.15 -6.93
C ILE A 7 -1.33 12.22 -6.52
N GLY A 8 -2.61 11.94 -6.72
CA GLY A 8 -3.68 12.87 -6.37
C GLY A 8 -3.95 13.02 -4.88
N LEU A 9 -3.39 12.14 -4.04
CA LEU A 9 -3.61 12.20 -2.61
C LEU A 9 -2.74 13.27 -1.96
N SER A 10 -3.28 13.94 -0.92
CA SER A 10 -2.49 14.85 -0.11
C SER A 10 -1.49 14.05 0.72
N ASP A 11 -0.51 14.74 1.30
CA ASP A 11 0.52 14.07 2.10
C ASP A 11 -0.09 13.30 3.28
N LYS A 12 -1.06 13.90 3.96
CA LYS A 12 -1.74 13.25 5.09
C LYS A 12 -2.53 12.03 4.61
N GLU A 13 -3.26 12.18 3.51
CA GLU A 13 -4.04 11.09 2.96
C GLU A 13 -3.14 9.94 2.52
N LEU A 14 -2.03 10.26 1.88
CA LEU A 14 -1.10 9.25 1.40
C LEU A 14 -0.48 8.48 2.56
N VAL A 15 -0.06 9.16 3.63
CA VAL A 15 0.48 8.51 4.81
C VAL A 15 -0.56 7.61 5.45
N GLN A 16 -1.80 8.08 5.55
CA GLN A 16 -2.88 7.29 6.13
C GLN A 16 -3.18 6.04 5.29
N GLU A 17 -3.26 6.20 3.98
CA GLU A 17 -3.48 5.07 3.08
C GLU A 17 -2.34 4.06 3.15
N PHE A 18 -1.11 4.56 3.27
CA PHE A 18 0.04 3.69 3.42
C PHE A 18 -0.05 2.84 4.68
N LYS A 19 -0.39 3.45 5.80
CA LYS A 19 -0.54 2.74 7.06
C LYS A 19 -1.68 1.73 6.99
N ASP A 20 -2.82 2.15 6.44
CA ASP A 20 -3.99 1.28 6.31
C ASP A 20 -3.70 0.08 5.42
N THR A 21 -3.04 0.31 4.29
CA THR A 21 -2.70 -0.76 3.36
C THR A 21 -1.69 -1.71 3.97
N LYS A 22 -0.72 -1.19 4.70
CA LYS A 22 0.27 -2.01 5.39
C LYS A 22 -0.40 -2.92 6.42
N MET A 23 -1.34 -2.38 7.17
CA MET A 23 -2.10 -3.13 8.15
C MET A 23 -2.94 -4.23 7.48
N LEU A 24 -3.57 -3.87 6.37
CA LEU A 24 -4.36 -4.83 5.59
C LEU A 24 -3.48 -5.97 5.07
N LEU A 25 -2.30 -5.66 4.57
CA LEU A 25 -1.38 -6.67 4.07
C LEU A 25 -0.95 -7.61 5.19
N ASN A 26 -0.68 -7.09 6.38
CA ASN A 26 -0.33 -7.92 7.53
C ASN A 26 -1.47 -8.85 7.91
N LYS A 27 -2.71 -8.36 7.89
CA LYS A 27 -3.88 -9.19 8.16
C LYS A 27 -4.04 -10.30 7.14
N MET A 28 -3.82 -9.98 5.87
CA MET A 28 -3.89 -10.97 4.80
C MET A 28 -2.85 -12.06 4.97
N LYS A 29 -1.64 -11.69 5.36
CA LYS A 29 -0.57 -12.66 5.59
C LYS A 29 -0.90 -13.60 6.74
N LEU A 30 -1.49 -13.08 7.80
CA LEU A 30 -1.91 -13.90 8.94
C LEU A 30 -3.04 -14.84 8.54
N ASN A 31 -4.03 -14.33 7.84
CA ASN A 31 -5.16 -15.13 7.38
C ASN A 31 -4.73 -16.18 6.38
N HIS A 32 -3.72 -15.89 5.56
CA HIS A 32 -3.22 -16.83 4.56
C HIS A 32 -2.66 -18.09 5.20
N LYS A 33 -2.09 -17.97 6.39
CA LYS A 33 -1.59 -19.14 7.12
C LYS A 33 -2.72 -20.04 7.61
N VAL A 34 -3.88 -19.45 7.88
CA VAL A 34 -5.05 -20.18 8.40
C VAL A 34 -5.91 -20.67 7.24
N SER A 35 -6.01 -19.91 6.18
CA SER A 35 -6.85 -20.21 5.04
C SER A 35 -6.02 -20.14 3.76
N ALA A 36 -5.61 -21.28 3.27
CA ALA A 36 -4.79 -21.37 2.06
C ALA A 36 -5.57 -20.99 0.79
N ILE A 37 -6.82 -20.59 0.94
CA ILE A 37 -7.73 -20.34 -0.16
C ILE A 37 -7.78 -18.88 -0.56
N GLU A 38 -7.19 -18.02 0.25
CA GLU A 38 -7.25 -16.59 -0.01
C GLU A 38 -6.60 -16.25 -1.34
N ASN A 39 -7.18 -15.29 -2.03
CA ASN A 39 -6.78 -14.89 -3.35
C ASN A 39 -5.34 -14.37 -3.37
N PRO A 40 -4.39 -15.13 -3.95
CA PRO A 40 -2.99 -14.69 -3.97
C PRO A 40 -2.77 -13.43 -4.81
N MET A 41 -3.66 -13.19 -5.77
CA MET A 41 -3.57 -11.98 -6.57
C MET A 41 -3.88 -10.74 -5.74
N LEU A 42 -4.82 -10.85 -4.80
CA LEU A 42 -5.16 -9.74 -3.92
C LEU A 42 -3.97 -9.35 -3.04
N ILE A 43 -3.26 -10.34 -2.52
CA ILE A 43 -2.05 -10.10 -1.72
C ILE A 43 -0.98 -9.42 -2.56
N ARG A 44 -0.79 -9.91 -3.79
CA ARG A 44 0.18 -9.35 -4.72
C ARG A 44 -0.15 -7.91 -5.09
N ASP A 45 -1.42 -7.64 -5.38
CA ASP A 45 -1.87 -6.30 -5.73
C ASP A 45 -1.73 -5.33 -4.57
N THR A 46 -2.06 -5.78 -3.37
CA THR A 46 -1.93 -4.97 -2.16
C THR A 46 -0.46 -4.63 -1.91
N ARG A 47 0.42 -5.61 -2.07
CA ARG A 47 1.86 -5.40 -1.92
C ARG A 47 2.38 -4.41 -2.93
N ARG A 48 1.91 -4.50 -4.17
CA ARG A 48 2.29 -3.59 -5.25
C ARG A 48 1.82 -2.18 -4.96
N ASN A 49 0.59 -2.02 -4.49
CA ASN A 49 0.05 -0.72 -4.11
C ASN A 49 0.86 -0.10 -2.98
N LEU A 50 1.23 -0.90 -2.00
CA LEU A 50 2.04 -0.44 -0.88
C LEU A 50 3.40 0.07 -1.35
N ALA A 51 4.03 -0.66 -2.27
CA ALA A 51 5.31 -0.26 -2.84
C ALA A 51 5.20 1.06 -3.60
N ARG A 52 4.13 1.25 -4.36
CA ARG A 52 3.88 2.49 -5.10
C ARG A 52 3.69 3.68 -4.16
N MET A 53 2.93 3.48 -3.08
CA MET A 53 2.72 4.53 -2.08
C MET A 53 4.04 4.90 -1.41
N LYS A 54 4.85 3.92 -1.08
CA LYS A 54 6.16 4.15 -0.47
C LYS A 54 7.05 4.95 -1.40
N THR A 55 7.07 4.59 -2.67
CA THR A 55 7.86 5.30 -3.68
C THR A 55 7.44 6.76 -3.77
N GLU A 56 6.14 7.02 -3.78
CA GLU A 56 5.63 8.38 -3.84
C GLU A 56 5.98 9.17 -2.58
N LEU A 57 5.87 8.55 -1.42
CA LEU A 57 6.24 9.18 -0.16
C LEU A 57 7.71 9.57 -0.14
N VAL A 58 8.58 8.69 -0.61
CA VAL A 58 10.00 8.97 -0.69
C VAL A 58 10.27 10.10 -1.68
N ALA A 59 9.61 10.09 -2.82
CA ALA A 59 9.75 11.14 -3.82
C ALA A 59 9.33 12.51 -3.27
N ARG A 60 8.22 12.55 -2.54
CA ARG A 60 7.75 13.80 -1.94
C ARG A 60 8.69 14.30 -0.87
N LYS A 61 9.24 13.39 -0.08
CA LYS A 61 10.19 13.72 0.97
C LYS A 61 11.46 14.31 0.38
N SER A 62 11.94 13.73 -0.71
CA SER A 62 13.10 14.26 -1.42
C SER A 62 12.83 15.61 -2.05
N ALA A 63 11.63 15.79 -2.60
CA ALA A 63 11.25 17.05 -3.22
C ALA A 63 11.07 18.18 -2.20
N ALA A 64 10.76 17.82 -0.95
CA ALA A 64 10.52 18.79 0.10
C ALA A 64 11.80 19.41 0.66
N LYS A 65 12.95 18.89 0.26
CA LYS A 65 14.24 19.47 0.64
C LYS A 65 14.56 20.68 -0.26
#